data_35746140251e2827de83d83b4f517b5e
#
_entry.id   35746140251e2827de83d83b4f517b5e
#
_cell.length_a   1.000
_cell.length_b   1.000
_cell.length_c   1.000
_cell.angle_alpha   90.00
_cell.angle_beta   90.00
_cell.angle_gamma   90.00
#
_symmetry.space_group_name_H-M   'P 1'
#
loop_
_entity.id
_entity.type
_entity.pdbx_description
1 polymer ?
#
loop_
_entity_poly.entity_id
_entity_poly.type
_entity_poly.pdbx_seq_one_letter_code
_entity_poly.pdbx_strand_id
1 'polypeptide(L)'
;NTPDLVNENRYYIEDVNKPVIAELKKTNPEKAEAVLKRTSYHYDQGYGLDCYKVGPTLGCGTPALMDGDKVVFPYCYSEYELLDNGPLRFTVRLKYNPSSYKGDNNVVENRILSLDKGSNFNKMTVWYDGLTQPADVASGFVIHTEDTESVVVGKDYVHYADPTDNPQGQNFQIFVAAIFPQDGVQTRKVMYPEAVKGASGHALGIKKGYKSGERFTYYFGSAWSKYDCRTQNEWQARIESFMASQAVPMTVKY
;
A
#
# COMPACT_ATOMS: atom_id res chain seq x y z
N ASN A 1 6.32 -4.67 -6.80
CA ASN A 1 6.16 -6.04 -7.26
C ASN A 1 7.22 -6.34 -8.30
N THR A 2 7.91 -7.45 -8.16
CA THR A 2 8.82 -7.95 -9.19
C THR A 2 8.03 -8.72 -10.25
N PRO A 3 8.58 -8.89 -11.46
CA PRO A 3 7.95 -9.73 -12.47
C PRO A 3 7.59 -11.13 -11.98
N ASP A 4 8.35 -11.65 -11.02
CA ASP A 4 8.12 -12.96 -10.44
C ASP A 4 6.89 -13.04 -9.54
N LEU A 5 6.50 -11.96 -8.87
CA LEU A 5 5.29 -11.93 -8.06
C LEU A 5 4.01 -12.01 -8.90
N VAL A 6 4.10 -11.65 -10.16
CA VAL A 6 3.02 -11.82 -11.13
C VAL A 6 3.19 -13.07 -11.99
N ASN A 7 4.22 -13.87 -11.73
CA ASN A 7 4.43 -15.13 -12.42
C ASN A 7 3.50 -16.20 -11.85
N GLU A 8 2.47 -16.56 -12.60
CA GLU A 8 1.48 -17.58 -12.21
C GLU A 8 2.12 -18.92 -11.83
N ASN A 9 3.24 -19.28 -12.42
CA ASN A 9 3.95 -20.52 -12.10
C ASN A 9 4.46 -20.55 -10.65
N ARG A 10 4.83 -19.42 -10.05
CA ARG A 10 5.28 -19.37 -8.65
C ARG A 10 4.13 -19.60 -7.68
N TYR A 11 2.99 -18.95 -7.88
CA TYR A 11 1.80 -19.22 -7.09
C TYR A 11 1.36 -20.68 -7.23
N TYR A 12 1.35 -21.18 -8.45
CA TYR A 12 1.03 -22.58 -8.71
C TYR A 12 2.00 -23.54 -8.00
N ILE A 13 3.31 -23.29 -8.07
CA ILE A 13 4.31 -24.12 -7.40
C ILE A 13 4.10 -24.10 -5.88
N GLU A 14 3.81 -22.96 -5.27
CA GLU A 14 3.52 -22.89 -3.84
C GLU A 14 2.26 -23.68 -3.48
N ASP A 15 1.16 -23.46 -4.19
CA ASP A 15 -0.12 -24.12 -3.93
C ASP A 15 -0.02 -25.64 -4.06
N VAL A 16 0.61 -26.13 -5.12
CA VAL A 16 0.82 -27.57 -5.34
C VAL A 16 1.67 -28.20 -4.22
N ASN A 17 2.62 -27.47 -3.65
CA ASN A 17 3.49 -27.98 -2.61
C ASN A 17 2.92 -27.86 -1.18
N LYS A 18 1.85 -27.10 -0.95
CA LYS A 18 1.21 -26.99 0.38
C LYS A 18 0.89 -28.32 1.05
N PRO A 19 0.23 -29.30 0.36
CA PRO A 19 -0.04 -30.60 0.96
C PRO A 19 1.24 -31.39 1.32
N VAL A 20 2.23 -31.35 0.43
CA VAL A 20 3.52 -32.02 0.63
C VAL A 20 4.25 -31.43 1.83
N ILE A 21 4.28 -30.10 1.94
CA ILE A 21 4.89 -29.40 3.07
C ILE A 21 4.17 -29.74 4.38
N ALA A 22 2.83 -29.79 4.37
CA ALA A 22 2.03 -30.15 5.53
C ALA A 22 2.33 -31.56 6.04
N GLU A 23 2.52 -32.53 5.15
CA GLU A 23 2.89 -33.89 5.51
C GLU A 23 4.35 -33.99 5.97
N LEU A 24 5.25 -33.30 5.28
CA LEU A 24 6.67 -33.26 5.69
C LEU A 24 6.87 -32.61 7.06
N LYS A 25 6.07 -31.61 7.42
CA LYS A 25 6.14 -31.00 8.77
C LYS A 25 5.93 -32.01 9.90
N LYS A 26 5.18 -33.09 9.65
CA LYS A 26 4.93 -34.16 10.64
C LYS A 26 6.07 -35.18 10.68
N THR A 27 6.71 -35.45 9.55
CA THR A 27 7.68 -36.57 9.40
C THR A 27 9.14 -36.11 9.31
N ASN A 28 9.37 -34.93 8.69
CA ASN A 28 10.70 -34.36 8.50
C ASN A 28 10.63 -32.83 8.41
N PRO A 29 10.60 -32.11 9.54
CA PRO A 29 10.47 -30.65 9.58
C PRO A 29 11.55 -29.89 8.80
N GLU A 30 12.80 -30.36 8.82
CA GLU A 30 13.91 -29.73 8.08
C GLU A 30 13.68 -29.78 6.56
N LYS A 31 13.23 -30.93 6.06
CA LYS A 31 12.88 -31.07 4.65
C LYS A 31 11.66 -30.23 4.28
N ALA A 32 10.67 -30.12 5.17
CA ALA A 32 9.52 -29.24 4.98
C ALA A 32 9.95 -27.79 4.81
N GLU A 33 10.84 -27.30 5.67
CA GLU A 33 11.40 -25.95 5.62
C GLU A 33 12.17 -25.71 4.31
N ALA A 34 13.01 -26.67 3.90
CA ALA A 34 13.76 -26.58 2.65
C ALA A 34 12.85 -26.52 1.41
N VAL A 35 11.77 -27.29 1.40
CA VAL A 35 10.76 -27.24 0.32
C VAL A 35 10.04 -25.90 0.34
N LEU A 36 9.59 -25.42 1.52
CA LEU A 36 8.93 -24.14 1.66
C LEU A 36 9.79 -22.99 1.12
N LYS A 37 11.04 -22.89 1.58
CA LYS A 37 11.96 -21.84 1.12
C LYS A 37 12.16 -21.82 -0.39
N ARG A 38 12.19 -22.99 -1.01
CA ARG A 38 12.39 -23.10 -2.47
C ARG A 38 11.14 -22.79 -3.29
N THR A 39 9.95 -23.01 -2.75
CA THR A 39 8.69 -22.94 -3.48
C THR A 39 7.85 -21.71 -3.14
N SER A 40 8.05 -21.08 -1.98
CA SER A 40 7.27 -19.94 -1.55
C SER A 40 7.73 -18.63 -2.23
N TYR A 41 6.76 -17.83 -2.65
CA TYR A 41 7.00 -16.46 -3.16
C TYR A 41 7.29 -15.46 -2.02
N HIS A 42 7.21 -15.87 -0.77
CA HIS A 42 7.65 -15.09 0.40
C HIS A 42 9.15 -15.18 0.67
N TYR A 43 9.90 -15.95 -0.11
CA TYR A 43 11.35 -16.03 -0.05
C TYR A 43 11.99 -15.52 -1.33
N ASP A 44 13.00 -14.66 -1.18
CA ASP A 44 13.74 -14.13 -2.32
C ASP A 44 14.58 -15.20 -3.00
N GLN A 45 14.23 -15.51 -4.24
CA GLN A 45 14.95 -16.44 -5.11
C GLN A 45 15.85 -15.70 -6.13
N GLY A 46 16.17 -14.42 -5.87
CA GLY A 46 16.92 -13.56 -6.79
C GLY A 46 16.05 -12.66 -7.67
N TYR A 47 14.74 -12.74 -7.52
CA TYR A 47 13.77 -11.97 -8.32
C TYR A 47 12.93 -11.01 -7.46
N GLY A 48 13.14 -11.00 -6.15
CA GLY A 48 12.32 -10.32 -5.16
C GLY A 48 11.35 -11.28 -4.46
N LEU A 49 10.48 -10.73 -3.62
CA LEU A 49 9.54 -11.50 -2.81
C LEU A 49 8.33 -10.66 -2.44
N ASP A 50 7.27 -11.31 -1.97
CA ASP A 50 6.18 -10.69 -1.25
C ASP A 50 6.44 -10.77 0.27
N CYS A 51 6.84 -9.65 0.87
CA CYS A 51 7.14 -9.55 2.30
C CYS A 51 6.25 -8.54 3.04
N TYR A 52 5.27 -7.92 2.36
CA TYR A 52 4.38 -6.94 2.96
C TYR A 52 3.03 -7.57 3.32
N LYS A 53 2.80 -7.78 4.62
CA LYS A 53 1.55 -8.36 5.13
C LYS A 53 0.52 -7.26 5.36
N VAL A 54 -0.59 -7.33 4.68
CA VAL A 54 -1.71 -6.39 4.82
C VAL A 54 -2.84 -6.99 5.67
N GLY A 55 -3.16 -8.26 5.47
CA GLY A 55 -4.28 -8.91 6.13
C GLY A 55 -5.61 -8.18 5.83
N PRO A 56 -6.58 -8.20 6.77
CA PRO A 56 -7.86 -7.54 6.60
C PRO A 56 -7.77 -6.05 6.98
N THR A 57 -6.77 -5.33 6.48
CA THR A 57 -6.48 -3.93 6.80
C THR A 57 -6.25 -3.10 5.54
N LEU A 58 -5.92 -1.81 5.71
CA LEU A 58 -5.61 -0.92 4.58
C LEU A 58 -4.15 -1.10 4.16
N GLY A 59 -3.93 -1.64 2.98
CA GLY A 59 -2.61 -1.69 2.37
C GLY A 59 -2.09 -0.30 1.98
N CYS A 60 -0.77 -0.16 1.87
CA CYS A 60 -0.12 1.11 1.58
C CYS A 60 -0.69 1.79 0.34
N GLY A 61 -1.20 3.01 0.53
CA GLY A 61 -1.76 3.85 -0.51
C GLY A 61 -3.18 3.54 -0.95
N THR A 62 -3.85 2.56 -0.36
CA THR A 62 -5.28 2.32 -0.64
C THR A 62 -6.12 3.47 -0.07
N PRO A 63 -6.99 4.13 -0.87
CA PRO A 63 -7.95 5.09 -0.35
C PRO A 63 -9.13 4.39 0.30
N ALA A 64 -9.76 5.06 1.26
CA ALA A 64 -10.97 4.59 1.91
C ALA A 64 -11.82 5.76 2.42
N LEU A 65 -13.14 5.56 2.46
CA LEU A 65 -14.04 6.42 3.22
C LEU A 65 -13.88 6.12 4.72
N MET A 66 -14.20 7.10 5.57
CA MET A 66 -14.11 6.96 7.02
C MET A 66 -15.48 7.11 7.68
N ASP A 67 -15.76 6.27 8.68
CA ASP A 67 -16.89 6.46 9.58
C ASP A 67 -16.36 6.73 11.00
N GLY A 68 -16.22 8.00 11.35
CA GLY A 68 -15.41 8.40 12.50
C GLY A 68 -13.95 7.95 12.31
N ASP A 69 -13.43 7.16 13.22
CA ASP A 69 -12.09 6.57 13.13
C ASP A 69 -12.07 5.16 12.47
N LYS A 70 -13.23 4.70 12.01
CA LYS A 70 -13.34 3.41 11.35
C LYS A 70 -13.13 3.54 9.84
N VAL A 71 -12.21 2.76 9.30
CA VAL A 71 -11.99 2.62 7.85
C VAL A 71 -13.13 1.83 7.23
N VAL A 72 -13.75 2.37 6.19
CA VAL A 72 -14.72 1.67 5.35
C VAL A 72 -13.97 1.16 4.12
N PHE A 73 -13.69 -0.13 4.11
CA PHE A 73 -12.85 -0.73 3.06
C PHE A 73 -13.56 -0.73 1.71
N PRO A 74 -12.83 -0.42 0.63
CA PRO A 74 -13.37 -0.55 -0.72
C PRO A 74 -13.58 -2.03 -1.05
N TYR A 75 -14.45 -2.27 -2.03
CA TYR A 75 -14.66 -3.60 -2.58
C TYR A 75 -13.72 -3.83 -3.79
N CYS A 76 -14.16 -4.51 -4.85
CA CYS A 76 -13.39 -4.75 -6.06
C CYS A 76 -13.70 -3.70 -7.13
N TYR A 77 -12.74 -3.36 -7.97
CA TYR A 77 -13.02 -2.64 -9.20
C TYR A 77 -13.75 -3.56 -10.20
N SER A 78 -14.61 -2.94 -11.01
CA SER A 78 -15.39 -3.62 -12.07
C SER A 78 -14.86 -3.31 -13.47
N GLU A 79 -14.22 -2.13 -13.63
CA GLU A 79 -13.73 -1.66 -14.92
C GLU A 79 -12.32 -1.11 -14.76
N TYR A 80 -11.49 -1.25 -15.79
CA TYR A 80 -10.21 -0.58 -15.88
C TYR A 80 -9.97 -0.03 -17.30
N GLU A 81 -9.17 1.01 -17.38
CA GLU A 81 -8.75 1.64 -18.63
C GLU A 81 -7.27 2.00 -18.55
N LEU A 82 -6.47 1.55 -19.51
CA LEU A 82 -5.07 1.95 -19.62
C LEU A 82 -4.99 3.32 -20.30
N LEU A 83 -4.55 4.34 -19.57
CA LEU A 83 -4.43 5.70 -20.07
C LEU A 83 -3.04 5.95 -20.68
N ASP A 84 -1.97 5.41 -20.03
CA ASP A 84 -0.61 5.44 -20.54
C ASP A 84 0.03 4.06 -20.34
N ASN A 85 0.75 3.58 -21.33
CA ASN A 85 1.55 2.36 -21.25
C ASN A 85 2.86 2.57 -22.03
N GLY A 86 3.60 3.60 -21.63
CA GLY A 86 4.85 3.99 -22.28
C GLY A 86 6.09 3.61 -21.47
N PRO A 87 7.29 3.79 -22.05
CA PRO A 87 8.54 3.42 -21.37
C PRO A 87 8.90 4.34 -20.18
N LEU A 88 8.25 5.50 -20.06
CA LEU A 88 8.50 6.48 -19.00
C LEU A 88 7.40 6.56 -17.96
N ARG A 89 6.16 6.20 -18.33
CA ARG A 89 4.99 6.25 -17.45
C ARG A 89 4.03 5.14 -17.77
N PHE A 90 3.46 4.59 -16.70
CA PHE A 90 2.26 3.76 -16.74
C PHE A 90 1.13 4.50 -16.01
N THR A 91 -0.08 4.55 -16.59
CA THR A 91 -1.26 5.13 -15.96
C THR A 91 -2.48 4.25 -16.22
N VAL A 92 -3.22 3.94 -15.15
CA VAL A 92 -4.47 3.17 -15.22
C VAL A 92 -5.58 3.90 -14.48
N ARG A 93 -6.76 3.88 -15.06
CA ARG A 93 -8.02 4.28 -14.40
C ARG A 93 -8.74 3.03 -13.94
N LEU A 94 -9.26 3.06 -12.72
CA LEU A 94 -10.09 2.00 -12.13
C LEU A 94 -11.43 2.59 -11.72
N LYS A 95 -12.52 1.86 -11.98
CA LYS A 95 -13.85 2.15 -11.48
C LYS A 95 -14.34 0.98 -10.65
N TYR A 96 -14.79 1.25 -9.45
CA TYR A 96 -15.19 0.25 -8.48
C TYR A 96 -16.67 -0.07 -8.58
N ASN A 97 -17.04 -1.26 -8.11
CA ASN A 97 -18.45 -1.60 -7.96
C ASN A 97 -19.13 -0.64 -6.99
N PRO A 98 -20.40 -0.28 -7.23
CA PRO A 98 -21.17 0.51 -6.29
C PRO A 98 -21.21 -0.13 -4.90
N SER A 99 -21.09 0.70 -3.87
CA SER A 99 -21.14 0.28 -2.46
C SER A 99 -22.07 1.18 -1.66
N SER A 100 -22.40 0.76 -0.44
CA SER A 100 -23.20 1.55 0.48
C SER A 100 -22.32 2.28 1.49
N TYR A 101 -22.63 3.55 1.75
CA TYR A 101 -21.96 4.37 2.75
C TYR A 101 -22.94 5.33 3.41
N LYS A 102 -23.14 5.22 4.73
CA LYS A 102 -23.98 6.12 5.57
C LYS A 102 -25.37 6.44 5.00
N GLY A 103 -26.04 5.45 4.40
CA GLY A 103 -27.37 5.60 3.81
C GLY A 103 -27.39 5.85 2.32
N ASP A 104 -26.28 6.25 1.73
CA ASP A 104 -26.11 6.26 0.27
C ASP A 104 -25.85 4.83 -0.22
N ASN A 105 -26.64 4.34 -1.17
CA ASN A 105 -26.59 2.94 -1.63
C ASN A 105 -25.93 2.76 -3.01
N ASN A 106 -25.36 3.81 -3.57
CA ASN A 106 -24.76 3.77 -4.90
C ASN A 106 -23.50 4.66 -4.95
N VAL A 107 -22.62 4.51 -3.98
CA VAL A 107 -21.35 5.24 -3.95
C VAL A 107 -20.34 4.50 -4.83
N VAL A 108 -19.83 5.18 -5.85
CA VAL A 108 -18.87 4.64 -6.81
C VAL A 108 -17.52 5.30 -6.58
N GLU A 109 -16.53 4.48 -6.23
CA GLU A 109 -15.15 4.91 -6.13
C GLU A 109 -14.47 4.83 -7.51
N ASN A 110 -13.71 5.87 -7.84
CA ASN A 110 -12.89 5.93 -9.04
C ASN A 110 -11.45 6.28 -8.67
N ARG A 111 -10.48 5.69 -9.36
CA ARG A 111 -9.05 5.94 -9.17
C ARG A 111 -8.34 6.18 -10.49
N ILE A 112 -7.35 7.08 -10.47
CA ILE A 112 -6.29 7.13 -11.48
C ILE A 112 -4.98 6.90 -10.75
N LEU A 113 -4.26 5.86 -11.14
CA LEU A 113 -2.96 5.48 -10.60
C LEU A 113 -1.91 5.64 -11.67
N SER A 114 -0.85 6.41 -11.38
CA SER A 114 0.28 6.60 -12.29
C SER A 114 1.59 6.25 -11.59
N LEU A 115 2.50 5.61 -12.34
CA LEU A 115 3.87 5.35 -11.91
C LEU A 115 4.85 5.81 -12.99
N ASP A 116 5.79 6.66 -12.60
CA ASP A 116 6.88 7.12 -13.45
C ASP A 116 8.11 6.21 -13.31
N LYS A 117 8.83 6.02 -14.41
CA LYS A 117 10.08 5.25 -14.43
C LYS A 117 11.08 5.80 -13.43
N GLY A 118 11.61 4.94 -12.58
CA GLY A 118 12.61 5.29 -11.56
C GLY A 118 12.03 5.95 -10.30
N SER A 119 10.71 6.12 -10.21
CA SER A 119 10.06 6.62 -9.00
C SER A 119 9.79 5.49 -8.00
N ASN A 120 10.01 5.76 -6.71
CA ASN A 120 9.49 4.92 -5.63
C ASN A 120 8.01 5.20 -5.33
N PHE A 121 7.48 6.31 -5.87
CA PHE A 121 6.15 6.81 -5.50
C PHE A 121 5.19 6.74 -6.67
N ASN A 122 4.05 6.10 -6.42
CA ASN A 122 2.88 6.15 -7.28
C ASN A 122 2.07 7.41 -6.96
N LYS A 123 1.50 8.04 -7.98
CA LYS A 123 0.50 9.10 -7.83
C LYS A 123 -0.88 8.48 -7.87
N MET A 124 -1.69 8.73 -6.85
CA MET A 124 -3.10 8.34 -6.78
C MET A 124 -3.97 9.58 -6.85
N THR A 125 -4.99 9.55 -7.70
CA THR A 125 -6.12 10.47 -7.66
C THR A 125 -7.39 9.67 -7.50
N VAL A 126 -8.10 9.85 -6.39
CA VAL A 126 -9.36 9.17 -6.08
C VAL A 126 -10.50 10.17 -6.03
N TRP A 127 -11.69 9.73 -6.46
CA TRP A 127 -12.94 10.43 -6.21
C TRP A 127 -14.10 9.45 -6.04
N TYR A 128 -15.10 9.91 -5.31
CA TYR A 128 -16.32 9.16 -5.03
C TYR A 128 -17.51 9.89 -5.61
N ASP A 129 -18.33 9.21 -6.42
CA ASP A 129 -19.58 9.70 -6.92
C ASP A 129 -20.73 9.11 -6.10
N GLY A 130 -21.85 9.85 -5.98
CA GLY A 130 -23.06 9.36 -5.31
C GLY A 130 -23.11 9.62 -3.79
N LEU A 131 -22.19 10.39 -3.22
CA LEU A 131 -22.29 10.86 -1.83
C LEU A 131 -23.30 12.04 -1.76
N THR A 132 -24.30 11.93 -0.88
CA THR A 132 -25.28 12.99 -0.64
C THR A 132 -24.84 13.95 0.47
N GLN A 133 -23.94 13.53 1.35
CA GLN A 133 -23.37 14.34 2.42
C GLN A 133 -21.84 14.32 2.35
N PRO A 134 -21.16 15.37 2.86
CA PRO A 134 -19.71 15.34 2.97
C PRO A 134 -19.22 14.14 3.79
N ALA A 135 -18.11 13.55 3.34
CA ALA A 135 -17.47 12.40 3.98
C ALA A 135 -16.02 12.72 4.34
N ASP A 136 -15.40 11.92 5.19
CA ASP A 136 -13.96 11.93 5.38
C ASP A 136 -13.33 10.84 4.49
N VAL A 137 -12.27 11.19 3.75
CA VAL A 137 -11.52 10.28 2.89
C VAL A 137 -10.10 10.17 3.42
N ALA A 138 -9.59 8.96 3.51
CA ALA A 138 -8.25 8.71 4.02
C ALA A 138 -7.43 7.81 3.07
N SER A 139 -6.12 7.86 3.23
CA SER A 139 -5.18 6.87 2.71
C SER A 139 -3.98 6.77 3.65
N GLY A 140 -3.24 5.68 3.56
CA GLY A 140 -2.09 5.42 4.38
C GLY A 140 -1.70 3.96 4.37
N PHE A 141 -1.40 3.39 5.54
CA PHE A 141 -1.00 1.98 5.69
C PHE A 141 -1.35 1.45 7.09
N VAL A 142 -1.32 0.12 7.21
CA VAL A 142 -1.52 -0.59 8.48
C VAL A 142 -0.33 -0.38 9.43
N ILE A 143 -0.61 -0.34 10.74
CA ILE A 143 0.39 -0.40 11.83
C ILE A 143 0.31 -1.79 12.44
N HIS A 144 1.41 -2.52 12.47
CA HIS A 144 1.48 -3.87 13.02
C HIS A 144 1.76 -3.88 14.51
N THR A 145 1.33 -4.98 15.19
CA THR A 145 1.52 -5.16 16.63
C THR A 145 2.98 -5.30 17.03
N GLU A 146 3.81 -5.80 16.13
CA GLU A 146 5.23 -6.04 16.36
C GLU A 146 6.04 -4.76 16.53
N ASP A 147 5.61 -3.67 15.91
CA ASP A 147 6.25 -2.36 16.04
C ASP A 147 5.26 -1.22 15.75
N THR A 148 4.88 -0.49 16.76
CA THR A 148 4.04 0.72 16.65
C THR A 148 4.86 2.02 16.72
N GLU A 149 6.15 1.93 17.08
CA GLU A 149 6.99 3.08 17.41
C GLU A 149 7.74 3.60 16.17
N SER A 150 8.14 2.75 15.26
CA SER A 150 8.85 3.17 14.04
C SER A 150 7.97 3.91 13.02
N VAL A 151 6.65 4.04 13.31
CA VAL A 151 5.74 4.86 12.51
C VAL A 151 6.01 6.33 12.73
N VAL A 152 6.44 7.02 11.69
CA VAL A 152 6.65 8.47 11.69
C VAL A 152 5.45 9.18 11.09
N VAL A 153 4.94 10.19 11.81
CA VAL A 153 3.86 11.07 11.36
C VAL A 153 4.45 12.47 11.17
N GLY A 154 4.67 12.84 9.91
CA GLY A 154 5.06 14.19 9.52
C GLY A 154 3.83 15.07 9.28
N LYS A 155 4.05 16.35 8.93
CA LYS A 155 2.96 17.30 8.62
C LYS A 155 2.13 16.82 7.41
N ASP A 156 2.80 16.42 6.34
CA ASP A 156 2.20 16.12 5.05
C ASP A 156 2.52 14.69 4.57
N TYR A 157 3.00 13.83 5.46
CA TYR A 157 3.31 12.43 5.16
C TYR A 157 3.23 11.53 6.39
N VAL A 158 3.09 10.25 6.14
CA VAL A 158 3.32 9.18 7.10
C VAL A 158 4.26 8.16 6.48
N HIS A 159 5.19 7.57 7.26
CA HIS A 159 6.03 6.48 6.80
C HIS A 159 6.36 5.47 7.91
N TYR A 160 6.84 4.30 7.52
CA TYR A 160 7.03 3.18 8.42
C TYR A 160 8.15 2.26 7.94
N ALA A 161 8.99 1.80 8.87
CA ALA A 161 9.81 0.61 8.67
C ALA A 161 8.95 -0.61 9.05
N ASP A 162 8.28 -1.20 8.07
CA ASP A 162 7.29 -2.24 8.30
C ASP A 162 7.93 -3.51 8.89
N PRO A 163 7.49 -4.01 10.07
CA PRO A 163 8.12 -5.13 10.76
C PRO A 163 7.73 -6.50 10.21
N THR A 164 6.92 -6.53 9.14
CA THR A 164 6.37 -7.80 8.66
C THR A 164 7.41 -8.67 7.98
N ASP A 165 7.19 -9.96 8.09
CA ASP A 165 7.83 -11.06 7.39
C ASP A 165 9.35 -11.10 7.49
N ASN A 166 9.86 -11.06 8.74
CA ASN A 166 11.28 -11.28 9.08
C ASN A 166 12.24 -10.23 8.47
N PRO A 167 12.07 -8.93 8.78
CA PRO A 167 12.92 -7.88 8.22
C PRO A 167 14.38 -7.95 8.69
N GLN A 168 14.66 -8.57 9.85
CA GLN A 168 16.01 -8.77 10.39
C GLN A 168 16.73 -10.00 9.80
N GLY A 169 16.01 -10.81 9.04
CA GLY A 169 16.54 -12.00 8.41
C GLY A 169 16.72 -11.84 6.90
N GLN A 170 16.41 -12.92 6.18
CA GLN A 170 16.62 -13.02 4.74
C GLN A 170 15.69 -12.14 3.89
N ASN A 171 14.56 -11.69 4.45
CA ASN A 171 13.56 -10.90 3.71
C ASN A 171 13.90 -9.42 3.69
N PHE A 172 14.81 -8.96 4.52
CA PHE A 172 15.21 -7.56 4.64
C PHE A 172 14.06 -6.62 5.00
N GLN A 173 14.35 -5.36 5.23
CA GLN A 173 13.38 -4.36 5.64
C GLN A 173 12.67 -3.74 4.44
N ILE A 174 11.35 -3.71 4.47
CA ILE A 174 10.55 -2.86 3.59
C ILE A 174 10.19 -1.55 4.30
N PHE A 175 10.25 -0.46 3.56
CA PHE A 175 9.79 0.87 4.00
C PHE A 175 8.56 1.24 3.18
N VAL A 176 7.53 1.79 3.83
CA VAL A 176 6.32 2.27 3.18
C VAL A 176 6.05 3.72 3.53
N ALA A 177 5.38 4.45 2.64
CA ALA A 177 4.98 5.84 2.89
C ALA A 177 3.71 6.22 2.13
N ALA A 178 2.97 7.18 2.70
CA ALA A 178 1.94 7.95 2.01
C ALA A 178 2.20 9.44 2.23
N ILE A 179 2.07 10.25 1.16
CA ILE A 179 2.44 11.66 1.09
C ILE A 179 1.25 12.47 0.58
N PHE A 180 0.91 13.52 1.27
CA PHE A 180 -0.31 14.31 1.07
C PHE A 180 0.02 15.79 0.83
N PRO A 181 0.40 16.18 -0.40
CA PRO A 181 0.80 17.55 -0.70
C PRO A 181 -0.36 18.55 -0.77
N GLN A 182 -1.60 18.09 -0.62
CA GLN A 182 -2.79 18.95 -0.63
C GLN A 182 -3.04 19.53 0.76
N ASP A 183 -3.41 20.81 0.80
CA ASP A 183 -3.85 21.45 2.04
C ASP A 183 -5.12 20.78 2.61
N GLY A 184 -5.27 20.87 3.94
CA GLY A 184 -6.44 20.37 4.65
C GLY A 184 -6.44 18.85 4.90
N VAL A 185 -5.33 18.16 4.64
CA VAL A 185 -5.13 16.77 5.05
C VAL A 185 -4.48 16.71 6.42
N GLN A 186 -5.07 15.95 7.33
CA GLN A 186 -4.55 15.72 8.68
C GLN A 186 -3.88 14.35 8.73
N THR A 187 -2.60 14.32 9.01
CA THR A 187 -1.85 13.07 9.24
C THR A 187 -1.93 12.67 10.71
N ARG A 188 -2.22 11.39 10.98
CA ARG A 188 -2.22 10.84 12.34
C ARG A 188 -2.24 9.32 12.38
N LYS A 189 -1.89 8.75 13.54
CA LYS A 189 -2.20 7.35 13.86
C LYS A 189 -3.67 7.24 14.26
N VAL A 190 -4.36 6.21 13.77
CA VAL A 190 -5.70 5.79 14.17
C VAL A 190 -5.57 4.38 14.73
N MET A 191 -5.51 4.30 16.06
CA MET A 191 -5.27 3.03 16.73
C MET A 191 -6.59 2.30 16.99
N TYR A 192 -6.57 0.98 16.89
CA TYR A 192 -7.71 0.16 17.32
C TYR A 192 -7.78 0.06 18.84
N PRO A 193 -8.98 -0.05 19.43
CA PRO A 193 -9.12 -0.35 20.85
C PRO A 193 -8.45 -1.67 21.25
N GLU A 194 -8.53 -2.66 20.38
CA GLU A 194 -7.87 -3.96 20.49
C GLU A 194 -7.28 -4.35 19.14
N ALA A 195 -6.11 -4.97 19.17
CA ALA A 195 -5.45 -5.43 17.95
C ALA A 195 -6.28 -6.50 17.22
N VAL A 196 -6.32 -6.40 15.89
CA VAL A 196 -7.07 -7.32 15.03
C VAL A 196 -6.10 -8.03 14.08
N LYS A 197 -5.93 -9.34 14.26
CA LYS A 197 -5.10 -10.19 13.37
C LYS A 197 -3.71 -9.60 13.09
N GLY A 198 -3.04 -9.13 14.13
CA GLY A 198 -1.70 -8.56 14.03
C GLY A 198 -1.63 -7.06 13.66
N ALA A 199 -2.78 -6.42 13.47
CA ALA A 199 -2.85 -4.97 13.22
C ALA A 199 -3.25 -4.23 14.49
N SER A 200 -2.51 -3.17 14.83
CA SER A 200 -2.79 -2.24 15.92
C SER A 200 -3.59 -1.01 15.49
N GLY A 201 -3.66 -0.71 14.19
CA GLY A 201 -4.33 0.46 13.64
C GLY A 201 -3.79 0.84 12.27
N HIS A 202 -3.90 2.13 11.95
CA HIS A 202 -3.42 2.71 10.69
C HIS A 202 -2.69 4.03 10.92
N ALA A 203 -1.69 4.32 10.10
CA ALA A 203 -1.16 5.66 9.90
C ALA A 203 -1.80 6.26 8.65
N LEU A 204 -2.52 7.37 8.81
CA LEU A 204 -3.39 7.93 7.78
C LEU A 204 -3.12 9.42 7.56
N GLY A 205 -3.30 9.86 6.29
CA GLY A 205 -3.69 11.22 5.96
C GLY A 205 -5.17 11.26 5.67
N ILE A 206 -5.90 12.12 6.38
CA ILE A 206 -7.36 12.23 6.34
C ILE A 206 -7.77 13.59 5.80
N LYS A 207 -8.48 13.60 4.68
CA LYS A 207 -9.15 14.79 4.14
C LYS A 207 -10.58 14.81 4.66
N LYS A 208 -10.86 15.79 5.53
CA LYS A 208 -12.19 15.96 6.11
C LYS A 208 -13.12 16.75 5.20
N GLY A 209 -14.42 16.45 5.32
CA GLY A 209 -15.47 17.18 4.63
C GLY A 209 -15.42 17.07 3.10
N TYR A 210 -14.87 15.98 2.59
CA TYR A 210 -14.82 15.66 1.17
C TYR A 210 -16.22 15.62 0.54
N LYS A 211 -16.38 16.23 -0.63
CA LYS A 211 -17.67 16.27 -1.35
C LYS A 211 -17.63 15.32 -2.55
N SER A 212 -18.83 14.78 -2.91
CA SER A 212 -19.01 13.92 -4.09
C SER A 212 -18.38 14.54 -5.35
N GLY A 213 -17.59 13.74 -6.07
CA GLY A 213 -16.89 14.15 -7.29
C GLY A 213 -15.60 14.95 -7.08
N GLU A 214 -15.29 15.40 -5.87
CA GLU A 214 -14.04 16.10 -5.55
C GLU A 214 -12.85 15.16 -5.76
N ARG A 215 -11.73 15.66 -6.27
CA ARG A 215 -10.52 14.85 -6.48
C ARG A 215 -9.58 14.99 -5.30
N PHE A 216 -9.25 13.85 -4.69
CA PHE A 216 -8.21 13.75 -3.69
C PHE A 216 -6.96 13.11 -4.30
N THR A 217 -5.87 13.87 -4.34
CA THR A 217 -4.60 13.43 -4.93
C THR A 217 -3.53 13.32 -3.85
N TYR A 218 -2.83 12.19 -3.83
CA TYR A 218 -1.72 11.91 -2.93
C TYR A 218 -0.71 10.97 -3.60
N TYR A 219 0.40 10.71 -2.92
CA TYR A 219 1.40 9.75 -3.39
C TYR A 219 1.61 8.67 -2.35
N PHE A 220 1.99 7.49 -2.80
CA PHE A 220 2.35 6.38 -1.91
C PHE A 220 3.42 5.53 -2.57
N GLY A 221 4.23 4.86 -1.75
CA GLY A 221 5.28 4.04 -2.30
C GLY A 221 6.05 3.26 -1.25
N SER A 222 7.05 2.55 -1.73
CA SER A 222 7.88 1.69 -0.90
C SER A 222 9.32 1.65 -1.39
N ALA A 223 10.21 1.22 -0.50
CA ALA A 223 11.59 0.91 -0.78
C ALA A 223 12.02 -0.35 -0.02
N TRP A 224 13.08 -1.00 -0.47
CA TRP A 224 13.55 -2.26 0.09
C TRP A 224 15.02 -2.18 0.47
N SER A 225 15.36 -2.55 1.71
CA SER A 225 16.71 -2.36 2.24
C SER A 225 17.77 -3.24 1.56
N LYS A 226 17.36 -4.29 0.89
CA LYS A 226 18.27 -5.10 0.05
C LYS A 226 18.65 -4.38 -1.25
N TYR A 227 17.82 -3.49 -1.75
CA TYR A 227 17.98 -2.92 -3.09
C TYR A 227 18.46 -1.46 -3.07
N ASP A 228 17.62 -0.51 -2.70
CA ASP A 228 17.85 0.90 -3.02
C ASP A 228 17.78 1.86 -1.81
N CYS A 229 17.37 1.39 -0.64
CA CYS A 229 17.20 2.22 0.55
C CYS A 229 17.54 1.43 1.81
N ARG A 230 18.64 1.76 2.49
CA ARG A 230 19.19 0.92 3.56
C ARG A 230 18.57 1.14 4.92
N THR A 231 18.11 2.36 5.18
CA THR A 231 17.64 2.78 6.50
C THR A 231 16.36 3.59 6.40
N GLN A 232 15.64 3.68 7.52
CA GLN A 232 14.44 4.51 7.63
C GLN A 232 14.77 6.00 7.46
N ASN A 233 15.95 6.45 7.89
CA ASN A 233 16.39 7.83 7.70
C ASN A 233 16.64 8.15 6.21
N GLU A 234 17.24 7.23 5.46
CA GLU A 234 17.36 7.37 4.00
C GLU A 234 16.00 7.43 3.32
N TRP A 235 15.04 6.61 3.80
CA TRP A 235 13.67 6.63 3.30
C TRP A 235 12.99 7.97 3.57
N GLN A 236 13.10 8.51 4.79
CA GLN A 236 12.58 9.83 5.12
C GLN A 236 13.21 10.92 4.25
N ALA A 237 14.54 10.94 4.09
CA ALA A 237 15.23 11.91 3.24
C ALA A 237 14.73 11.83 1.77
N ARG A 238 14.43 10.63 1.27
CA ARG A 238 13.84 10.44 -0.07
C ARG A 238 12.43 10.98 -0.17
N ILE A 239 11.59 10.81 0.85
CA ILE A 239 10.26 11.41 0.94
C ILE A 239 10.35 12.93 0.89
N GLU A 240 11.21 13.52 1.71
CA GLU A 240 11.40 14.98 1.80
C GLU A 240 11.92 15.56 0.47
N SER A 241 12.89 14.89 -0.17
CA SER A 241 13.38 15.26 -1.50
C SER A 241 12.29 15.18 -2.57
N PHE A 242 11.48 14.13 -2.54
CA PHE A 242 10.34 14.00 -3.46
C PHE A 242 9.33 15.13 -3.25
N MET A 243 8.95 15.44 -2.03
CA MET A 243 8.04 16.55 -1.70
C MET A 243 8.58 17.89 -2.21
N ALA A 244 9.87 18.15 -1.98
CA ALA A 244 10.53 19.38 -2.45
C ALA A 244 10.47 19.47 -4.00
N SER A 245 10.65 18.35 -4.70
CA SER A 245 10.55 18.31 -6.17
C SER A 245 9.13 18.59 -6.69
N GLN A 246 8.11 18.17 -5.96
CA GLN A 246 6.70 18.45 -6.31
C GLN A 246 6.31 19.93 -6.13
N ALA A 247 6.98 20.64 -5.22
CA ALA A 247 6.75 22.06 -4.98
C ALA A 247 7.31 22.96 -6.10
N VAL A 248 8.21 22.46 -6.93
CA VAL A 248 8.84 23.21 -8.01
C VAL A 248 8.50 22.53 -9.36
N PRO A 249 7.39 22.94 -10.02
CA PRO A 249 7.00 22.34 -11.27
C PRO A 249 8.06 22.59 -12.36
N MET A 250 8.35 21.56 -13.12
CA MET A 250 9.27 21.65 -14.26
C MET A 250 8.65 22.53 -15.35
N THR A 251 9.37 23.55 -15.79
CA THR A 251 8.97 24.37 -16.95
C THR A 251 9.65 23.84 -18.20
N VAL A 252 8.86 23.33 -19.13
CA VAL A 252 9.35 22.94 -20.47
C VAL A 252 9.25 24.17 -21.37
N LYS A 253 10.40 24.63 -21.91
CA LYS A 253 10.44 25.65 -22.96
C LYS A 253 10.61 24.93 -24.30
N TYR A 254 9.73 25.19 -25.24
CA TYR A 254 9.77 24.71 -26.61
C TYR A 254 10.52 25.70 -27.48
#